data_dd2c99b29f62972f8c4b4c48f12d5589
#
_entry.id   dd2c99b29f62972f8c4b4c48f12d5589
#
_cell.length_a   1.000
_cell.length_b   1.000
_cell.length_c   1.000
_cell.angle_alpha   90.00
_cell.angle_beta   90.00
_cell.angle_gamma   90.00
#
_symmetry.space_group_name_H-M   'P 1'
#
loop_
_entity.id
_entity.type
_entity.pdbx_description
1 polymer ?
#
loop_
_entity_poly.entity_id
_entity_poly.type
_entity_poly.pdbx_seq_one_letter_code
_entity_poly.pdbx_strand_id
1 'polypeptide(L)'
;MIPKHITKEDILASINYNIHLEYGIGHDDDIDHLGNRRIRAVGELLQNQYRIGLSRLERVVRERMTTQDIESISPQSLINIKPVTAAVKEFFGSSQLSQFMDHNNPLSELTHKRRLSALGPGGLSRDRAGFEVRDVHYTHYGRMCPIETPEGPNIGLINSLATYARINEYGFIEAPYRVLDKSDPENPVVTDKVVYLTADEEDNYVVAQANEPVDEDGHFVNTHVSGRFREDTSEFDKVNLDLMDVSPKMVFSVATSMIPFLENDDANRALMGSNM
;
A
#
# COMPACT_ATOMS: atom_id res chain seq x y z
N MET A 1 -17.55 -16.73 16.42
CA MET A 1 -17.01 -16.82 15.04
C MET A 1 -17.65 -15.70 14.24
N ILE A 2 -16.89 -14.76 13.73
CA ILE A 2 -17.42 -13.63 12.95
C ILE A 2 -17.92 -14.19 11.59
N PRO A 3 -19.17 -13.94 11.19
CA PRO A 3 -19.69 -14.42 9.92
C PRO A 3 -18.91 -13.78 8.75
N LYS A 4 -18.59 -14.57 7.73
CA LYS A 4 -17.87 -14.11 6.51
C LYS A 4 -18.81 -13.52 5.44
N HIS A 5 -20.06 -13.23 5.79
CA HIS A 5 -21.08 -12.66 4.90
C HIS A 5 -21.79 -11.52 5.61
N ILE A 6 -22.35 -10.61 4.85
CA ILE A 6 -23.12 -9.47 5.37
C ILE A 6 -24.38 -9.99 6.05
N THR A 7 -24.59 -9.57 7.29
CA THR A 7 -25.77 -9.89 8.09
C THR A 7 -26.80 -8.75 8.06
N LYS A 8 -27.99 -9.00 8.58
CA LYS A 8 -29.01 -7.94 8.71
C LYS A 8 -28.57 -6.85 9.70
N GLU A 9 -27.85 -7.25 10.74
CA GLU A 9 -27.32 -6.37 11.76
C GLU A 9 -26.28 -5.42 11.16
N ASP A 10 -25.42 -5.89 10.25
CA ASP A 10 -24.44 -5.06 9.55
C ASP A 10 -25.12 -3.99 8.68
N ILE A 11 -26.20 -4.36 7.98
CA ILE A 11 -26.97 -3.41 7.16
C ILE A 11 -27.61 -2.33 8.06
N LEU A 12 -28.23 -2.74 9.16
CA LEU A 12 -28.84 -1.79 10.10
C LEU A 12 -27.80 -0.88 10.76
N ALA A 13 -26.67 -1.42 11.14
CA ALA A 13 -25.55 -0.65 11.71
C ALA A 13 -25.03 0.38 10.70
N SER A 14 -24.85 0.00 9.43
CA SER A 14 -24.40 0.91 8.37
C SER A 14 -25.38 2.03 8.11
N ILE A 15 -26.68 1.73 8.07
CA ILE A 15 -27.72 2.75 7.90
C ILE A 15 -27.74 3.70 9.12
N ASN A 16 -27.66 3.14 10.32
CA ASN A 16 -27.66 3.93 11.55
C ASN A 16 -26.43 4.85 11.61
N TYR A 17 -25.25 4.35 11.24
CA TYR A 17 -24.03 5.15 11.17
C TYR A 17 -24.16 6.30 10.17
N ASN A 18 -24.68 6.02 8.97
CA ASN A 18 -24.87 7.04 7.94
C ASN A 18 -25.86 8.15 8.39
N ILE A 19 -26.92 7.79 9.12
CA ILE A 19 -27.83 8.78 9.70
C ILE A 19 -27.13 9.61 10.77
N HIS A 20 -26.30 9.00 11.61
CA HIS A 20 -25.54 9.71 12.64
C HIS A 20 -24.55 10.72 12.05
N LEU A 21 -23.90 10.43 10.91
CA LEU A 21 -23.01 11.37 10.20
C LEU A 21 -23.75 12.66 9.81
N GLU A 22 -25.01 12.56 9.38
CA GLU A 22 -25.84 13.75 9.05
C GLU A 22 -26.04 14.69 10.26
N TYR A 23 -26.03 14.13 11.48
CA TYR A 23 -26.13 14.89 12.73
C TYR A 23 -24.77 15.28 13.34
N GLY A 24 -23.67 15.05 12.62
CA GLY A 24 -22.31 15.34 13.10
C GLY A 24 -21.81 14.37 14.18
N ILE A 25 -22.39 13.17 14.26
CA ILE A 25 -21.95 12.11 15.17
C ILE A 25 -21.19 11.05 14.35
N GLY A 26 -19.89 10.98 14.53
CA GLY A 26 -18.98 10.14 13.78
C GLY A 26 -18.05 10.97 12.89
N HIS A 27 -17.25 10.28 12.09
CA HIS A 27 -16.31 10.90 11.16
C HIS A 27 -16.45 10.25 9.80
N ASP A 28 -16.31 11.03 8.75
CA ASP A 28 -16.20 10.53 7.38
C ASP A 28 -14.84 9.84 7.21
N ASP A 29 -14.84 8.72 6.48
CA ASP A 29 -13.61 8.05 6.13
C ASP A 29 -12.87 8.84 5.05
N ASP A 30 -11.58 9.09 5.27
CA ASP A 30 -10.72 9.70 4.27
C ASP A 30 -10.37 8.66 3.19
N ILE A 31 -10.73 8.98 1.94
CA ILE A 31 -10.52 8.10 0.78
C ILE A 31 -9.04 7.95 0.44
N ASP A 32 -8.24 8.99 0.69
CA ASP A 32 -6.81 8.99 0.35
C ASP A 32 -5.92 8.42 1.45
N HIS A 33 -6.50 8.15 2.61
CA HIS A 33 -5.82 7.47 3.71
C HIS A 33 -5.41 6.06 3.32
N LEU A 34 -4.12 5.68 3.52
CA LEU A 34 -3.61 4.36 3.15
C LEU A 34 -4.17 3.19 3.98
N GLY A 35 -4.90 3.46 5.05
CA GLY A 35 -5.73 2.48 5.75
C GLY A 35 -6.97 2.07 4.96
N ASN A 36 -7.47 2.92 4.07
CA ASN A 36 -8.63 2.70 3.21
C ASN A 36 -8.25 2.36 1.77
N ARG A 37 -6.99 2.57 1.40
CA ARG A 37 -6.47 2.40 0.05
C ARG A 37 -5.45 1.26 0.03
N ARG A 38 -5.84 0.12 -0.56
CA ARG A 38 -5.00 -1.08 -0.60
C ARG A 38 -4.34 -1.28 -1.96
N ILE A 39 -3.29 -2.06 -1.97
CA ILE A 39 -2.55 -2.47 -3.16
C ILE A 39 -3.03 -3.85 -3.61
N ARG A 40 -3.29 -4.00 -4.91
CA ARG A 40 -3.54 -5.29 -5.54
C ARG A 40 -2.25 -5.80 -6.16
N ALA A 41 -1.67 -6.82 -5.54
CA ALA A 41 -0.46 -7.44 -6.03
C ALA A 41 -0.74 -8.34 -7.26
N VAL A 42 0.33 -8.74 -7.95
CA VAL A 42 0.28 -9.59 -9.15
C VAL A 42 -0.53 -10.87 -8.90
N GLY A 43 -0.38 -11.49 -7.73
CA GLY A 43 -1.11 -12.72 -7.37
C GLY A 43 -2.63 -12.56 -7.44
N GLU A 44 -3.17 -11.46 -6.91
CA GLU A 44 -4.60 -11.16 -6.96
C GLU A 44 -5.08 -10.91 -8.39
N LEU A 45 -4.32 -10.17 -9.18
CA LEU A 45 -4.64 -9.89 -10.58
C LEU A 45 -4.68 -11.17 -11.43
N LEU A 46 -3.69 -12.07 -11.24
CA LEU A 46 -3.65 -13.37 -11.90
C LEU A 46 -4.79 -14.28 -11.43
N GLN A 47 -5.10 -14.31 -10.13
CA GLN A 47 -6.22 -15.07 -9.60
C GLN A 47 -7.54 -14.69 -10.28
N ASN A 48 -7.77 -13.39 -10.49
CA ASN A 48 -8.96 -12.90 -11.17
C ASN A 48 -9.02 -13.39 -12.63
N GLN A 49 -7.89 -13.38 -13.35
CA GLN A 49 -7.83 -13.91 -14.71
C GLN A 49 -8.05 -15.41 -14.77
N TYR A 50 -7.47 -16.17 -13.85
CA TYR A 50 -7.75 -17.61 -13.71
C TYR A 50 -9.23 -17.86 -13.45
N ARG A 51 -9.86 -17.11 -12.56
CA ARG A 51 -11.30 -17.24 -12.26
C ARG A 51 -12.15 -17.03 -13.50
N ILE A 52 -11.84 -16.02 -14.32
CA ILE A 52 -12.52 -15.77 -15.60
C ILE A 52 -12.30 -16.95 -16.56
N GLY A 53 -11.06 -17.41 -16.70
CA GLY A 53 -10.72 -18.55 -17.54
C GLY A 53 -11.44 -19.83 -17.13
N LEU A 54 -11.47 -20.14 -15.83
CA LEU A 54 -12.18 -21.30 -15.28
C LEU A 54 -13.69 -21.20 -15.44
N SER A 55 -14.30 -20.04 -15.27
CA SER A 55 -15.73 -19.85 -15.51
C SER A 55 -16.11 -20.06 -16.99
N ARG A 56 -15.25 -19.60 -17.91
CA ARG A 56 -15.42 -19.88 -19.35
C ARG A 56 -15.29 -21.38 -19.64
N LEU A 57 -14.32 -22.07 -19.01
CA LEU A 57 -14.13 -23.50 -19.13
C LEU A 57 -15.33 -24.28 -18.58
N GLU A 58 -15.81 -23.94 -17.39
CA GLU A 58 -16.99 -24.54 -16.78
C GLU A 58 -18.20 -24.50 -17.73
N ARG A 59 -18.47 -23.31 -18.31
CA ARG A 59 -19.56 -23.15 -19.26
C ARG A 59 -19.44 -24.07 -20.48
N VAL A 60 -18.25 -24.18 -21.05
CA VAL A 60 -17.98 -25.06 -22.20
C VAL A 60 -18.13 -26.53 -21.81
N VAL A 61 -17.65 -26.93 -20.64
CA VAL A 61 -17.82 -28.31 -20.15
C VAL A 61 -19.29 -28.64 -19.96
N ARG A 62 -20.05 -27.75 -19.33
CA ARG A 62 -21.50 -27.92 -19.10
C ARG A 62 -22.27 -28.06 -20.44
N GLU A 63 -21.94 -27.24 -21.44
CA GLU A 63 -22.51 -27.33 -22.77
C GLU A 63 -22.18 -28.67 -23.45
N ARG A 64 -20.95 -29.12 -23.38
CA ARG A 64 -20.55 -30.44 -23.94
C ARG A 64 -21.23 -31.62 -23.24
N MET A 65 -21.39 -31.55 -21.91
CA MET A 65 -22.10 -32.61 -21.16
C MET A 65 -23.57 -32.71 -21.57
N THR A 66 -24.19 -31.64 -22.04
CA THR A 66 -25.61 -31.68 -22.51
C THR A 66 -25.74 -32.13 -23.97
N THR A 67 -24.69 -31.97 -24.79
CA THR A 67 -24.75 -32.21 -26.23
C THR A 67 -24.12 -33.53 -26.65
N GLN A 68 -23.27 -34.15 -25.84
CA GLN A 68 -22.58 -35.40 -26.16
C GLN A 68 -23.25 -36.61 -25.52
N ASP A 69 -23.16 -37.79 -26.20
CA ASP A 69 -23.67 -39.05 -25.71
C ASP A 69 -22.90 -39.52 -24.46
N ILE A 70 -23.67 -39.89 -23.43
CA ILE A 70 -23.17 -40.25 -22.09
C ILE A 70 -22.20 -41.46 -22.15
N GLU A 71 -22.39 -42.39 -23.12
CA GLU A 71 -21.54 -43.59 -23.25
C GLU A 71 -20.14 -43.29 -23.79
N SER A 72 -19.94 -42.17 -24.49
CA SER A 72 -18.68 -41.79 -25.11
C SER A 72 -17.89 -40.72 -24.37
N ILE A 73 -18.44 -40.17 -23.28
CA ILE A 73 -17.85 -39.06 -22.53
C ILE A 73 -16.66 -39.52 -21.69
N SER A 74 -15.50 -38.90 -21.90
CA SER A 74 -14.34 -39.01 -21.00
C SER A 74 -13.98 -37.62 -20.44
N PRO A 75 -13.38 -37.52 -19.23
CA PRO A 75 -12.95 -36.22 -18.68
C PRO A 75 -11.99 -35.47 -19.63
N GLN A 76 -11.16 -36.18 -20.35
CA GLN A 76 -10.20 -35.60 -21.32
C GLN A 76 -10.88 -35.00 -22.55
N SER A 77 -12.01 -35.54 -23.00
CA SER A 77 -12.77 -35.02 -24.13
C SER A 77 -13.61 -33.78 -23.75
N LEU A 78 -14.01 -33.69 -22.48
CA LEU A 78 -14.80 -32.56 -21.94
C LEU A 78 -13.95 -31.35 -21.65
N ILE A 79 -12.78 -31.53 -21.03
CA ILE A 79 -11.92 -30.46 -20.56
C ILE A 79 -11.11 -29.86 -21.71
N ASN A 80 -11.29 -28.57 -21.96
CA ASN A 80 -10.50 -27.79 -22.90
C ASN A 80 -9.77 -26.67 -22.19
N ILE A 81 -8.45 -26.72 -22.13
CA ILE A 81 -7.64 -25.70 -21.45
C ILE A 81 -7.52 -24.37 -22.20
N LYS A 82 -7.93 -24.29 -23.47
CA LYS A 82 -7.81 -23.09 -24.30
C LYS A 82 -8.39 -21.83 -23.67
N PRO A 83 -9.59 -21.83 -23.05
CA PRO A 83 -10.15 -20.65 -22.41
C PRO A 83 -9.29 -20.08 -21.29
N VAL A 84 -8.69 -20.95 -20.47
CA VAL A 84 -7.79 -20.56 -19.38
C VAL A 84 -6.49 -19.97 -19.93
N THR A 85 -5.88 -20.66 -20.90
CA THR A 85 -4.67 -20.18 -21.57
C THR A 85 -4.90 -18.83 -22.27
N ALA A 86 -6.06 -18.65 -22.90
CA ALA A 86 -6.44 -17.39 -23.55
C ALA A 86 -6.58 -16.25 -22.55
N ALA A 87 -7.21 -16.49 -21.40
CA ALA A 87 -7.37 -15.47 -20.35
C ALA A 87 -6.01 -15.02 -19.77
N VAL A 88 -5.10 -15.96 -19.53
CA VAL A 88 -3.74 -15.65 -19.04
C VAL A 88 -2.94 -14.89 -20.11
N LYS A 89 -3.00 -15.30 -21.36
CA LYS A 89 -2.34 -14.60 -22.48
C LYS A 89 -2.91 -13.20 -22.69
N GLU A 90 -4.22 -13.01 -22.53
CA GLU A 90 -4.89 -11.71 -22.60
C GLU A 90 -4.33 -10.75 -21.53
N PHE A 91 -4.14 -11.23 -20.30
CA PHE A 91 -3.57 -10.43 -19.23
C PHE A 91 -2.13 -9.97 -19.56
N PHE A 92 -1.24 -10.89 -19.90
CA PHE A 92 0.16 -10.55 -20.19
C PHE A 92 0.36 -9.77 -21.50
N GLY A 93 -0.54 -9.90 -22.45
CA GLY A 93 -0.42 -9.25 -23.77
C GLY A 93 -1.11 -7.91 -23.90
N SER A 94 -2.18 -7.65 -23.13
CA SER A 94 -3.01 -6.46 -23.31
C SER A 94 -3.30 -5.67 -22.02
N SER A 95 -2.92 -6.19 -20.86
CA SER A 95 -3.11 -5.44 -19.60
C SER A 95 -2.16 -4.25 -19.51
N GLN A 96 -2.69 -3.09 -19.11
CA GLN A 96 -1.90 -1.89 -18.84
C GLN A 96 -0.87 -2.10 -17.70
N LEU A 97 -1.14 -3.03 -16.79
CA LEU A 97 -0.28 -3.33 -15.65
C LEU A 97 0.84 -4.33 -15.98
N SER A 98 0.73 -5.06 -17.10
CA SER A 98 1.79 -5.90 -17.63
C SER A 98 2.65 -5.07 -18.58
N GLN A 99 3.86 -4.73 -18.14
CA GLN A 99 4.78 -3.85 -18.85
C GLN A 99 6.10 -4.55 -19.14
N PHE A 100 6.82 -4.09 -20.18
CA PHE A 100 8.21 -4.47 -20.36
C PHE A 100 9.03 -3.95 -19.19
N MET A 101 9.88 -4.83 -18.63
CA MET A 101 10.75 -4.44 -17.53
C MET A 101 11.88 -3.55 -18.06
N ASP A 102 12.17 -2.48 -17.34
CA ASP A 102 13.31 -1.62 -17.61
C ASP A 102 14.61 -2.34 -17.18
N HIS A 103 15.49 -2.61 -18.13
CA HIS A 103 16.73 -3.37 -17.93
C HIS A 103 18.00 -2.52 -18.06
N ASN A 104 17.91 -1.20 -18.12
CA ASN A 104 19.08 -0.35 -18.37
C ASN A 104 20.18 -0.57 -17.33
N ASN A 105 19.79 -0.73 -16.07
CA ASN A 105 20.70 -1.06 -14.97
C ASN A 105 19.92 -1.80 -13.85
N PRO A 106 20.63 -2.43 -12.88
CA PRO A 106 19.95 -3.14 -11.77
C PRO A 106 19.04 -2.26 -10.91
N LEU A 107 19.36 -0.97 -10.77
CA LEU A 107 18.53 -0.03 -10.01
C LEU A 107 17.20 0.25 -10.73
N SER A 108 17.23 0.49 -12.06
CA SER A 108 16.01 0.64 -12.87
C SER A 108 15.07 -0.57 -12.76
N GLU A 109 15.66 -1.77 -12.80
CA GLU A 109 14.90 -3.02 -12.66
C GLU A 109 14.24 -3.11 -11.29
N LEU A 110 14.98 -2.80 -10.22
CA LEU A 110 14.46 -2.84 -8.85
C LEU A 110 13.35 -1.80 -8.64
N THR A 111 13.55 -0.57 -9.11
CA THR A 111 12.56 0.51 -8.97
C THR A 111 11.30 0.23 -9.77
N HIS A 112 11.42 -0.36 -10.95
CA HIS A 112 10.27 -0.77 -11.75
C HIS A 112 9.43 -1.85 -11.04
N LYS A 113 10.07 -2.82 -10.38
CA LYS A 113 9.38 -3.87 -9.60
C LYS A 113 8.66 -3.34 -8.36
N ARG A 114 9.11 -2.21 -7.80
CA ARG A 114 8.54 -1.56 -6.61
C ARG A 114 7.56 -0.42 -6.94
N ARG A 115 7.17 -0.29 -8.20
CA ARG A 115 6.27 0.78 -8.67
C ARG A 115 4.83 0.47 -8.33
N LEU A 116 4.11 1.49 -7.85
CA LEU A 116 2.71 1.47 -7.51
C LEU A 116 1.94 2.33 -8.54
N SER A 117 0.90 1.76 -9.14
CA SER A 117 0.07 2.47 -10.13
C SER A 117 -1.36 2.60 -9.62
N ALA A 118 -1.91 3.81 -9.66
CA ALA A 118 -3.33 4.07 -9.42
C ALA A 118 -4.19 3.80 -10.66
N LEU A 119 -3.56 3.58 -11.82
CA LEU A 119 -4.21 3.36 -13.10
C LEU A 119 -4.53 1.88 -13.33
N GLY A 120 -5.38 1.61 -14.31
CA GLY A 120 -5.66 0.26 -14.77
C GLY A 120 -7.05 -0.26 -14.39
N PRO A 121 -7.34 -1.54 -14.63
CA PRO A 121 -8.64 -2.15 -14.36
C PRO A 121 -9.02 -2.08 -12.88
N GLY A 122 -10.14 -1.42 -12.58
CA GLY A 122 -10.59 -1.17 -11.20
C GLY A 122 -9.85 -0.07 -10.47
N GLY A 123 -8.98 0.68 -11.15
CA GLY A 123 -8.32 1.89 -10.69
C GLY A 123 -8.92 3.16 -11.29
N LEU A 124 -8.16 4.25 -11.22
CA LEU A 124 -8.55 5.56 -11.74
C LEU A 124 -8.22 5.70 -13.22
N SER A 125 -8.93 6.58 -13.93
CA SER A 125 -8.52 7.09 -15.24
C SER A 125 -7.83 8.45 -15.05
N ARG A 126 -6.88 8.77 -15.93
CA ARG A 126 -6.14 10.04 -15.89
C ARG A 126 -7.04 11.27 -15.84
N ASP A 127 -8.11 11.25 -16.65
CA ASP A 127 -9.03 12.38 -16.81
C ASP A 127 -9.96 12.58 -15.61
N ARG A 128 -10.17 11.53 -14.82
CA ARG A 128 -11.03 11.56 -13.62
C ARG A 128 -10.25 11.75 -12.32
N ALA A 129 -8.93 11.66 -12.37
CA ALA A 129 -8.08 11.86 -11.21
C ALA A 129 -7.91 13.36 -10.93
N GLY A 130 -8.54 13.85 -9.88
CA GLY A 130 -8.39 15.23 -9.36
C GLY A 130 -7.01 15.47 -8.73
N PHE A 131 -6.83 16.67 -8.18
CA PHE A 131 -5.59 17.03 -7.48
C PHE A 131 -5.43 16.24 -6.17
N GLU A 132 -6.49 16.02 -5.43
CA GLU A 132 -6.48 15.33 -4.11
C GLU A 132 -5.82 13.95 -4.17
N VAL A 133 -6.17 13.13 -5.19
CA VAL A 133 -5.59 11.79 -5.38
C VAL A 133 -4.11 11.82 -5.78
N ARG A 134 -3.63 12.96 -6.30
CA ARG A 134 -2.25 13.15 -6.77
C ARG A 134 -1.35 13.75 -5.70
N ASP A 135 -1.94 14.32 -4.65
CA ASP A 135 -1.21 14.94 -3.56
C ASP A 135 -0.56 13.91 -2.64
N VAL A 136 0.40 14.37 -1.86
CA VAL A 136 1.05 13.56 -0.83
C VAL A 136 0.23 13.66 0.45
N HIS A 137 -0.34 12.53 0.85
CA HIS A 137 -1.08 12.40 2.10
C HIS A 137 -0.13 12.10 3.27
N TYR A 138 -0.45 12.51 4.50
CA TYR A 138 0.43 12.25 5.65
C TYR A 138 0.70 10.75 5.88
N THR A 139 -0.24 9.87 5.54
CA THR A 139 -0.08 8.42 5.64
C THR A 139 0.94 7.84 4.66
N HIS A 140 1.42 8.63 3.69
CA HIS A 140 2.50 8.22 2.78
C HIS A 140 3.84 8.09 3.49
N TYR A 141 4.00 8.71 4.67
CA TYR A 141 5.24 8.67 5.44
C TYR A 141 5.67 7.22 5.71
N GLY A 142 6.89 6.90 5.30
CA GLY A 142 7.44 5.54 5.46
C GLY A 142 6.83 4.46 4.56
N ARG A 143 5.81 4.78 3.75
CA ARG A 143 5.07 3.84 2.88
C ARG A 143 5.25 4.11 1.40
N MET A 144 5.02 5.33 0.98
CA MET A 144 5.16 5.75 -0.42
C MET A 144 6.12 6.93 -0.50
N CYS A 145 7.05 6.88 -1.45
CA CYS A 145 8.00 7.97 -1.64
C CYS A 145 7.26 9.24 -2.11
N PRO A 146 7.47 10.38 -1.44
CA PRO A 146 6.81 11.62 -1.84
C PRO A 146 7.45 12.29 -3.06
N ILE A 147 8.65 11.84 -3.47
CA ILE A 147 9.47 12.47 -4.50
C ILE A 147 9.45 11.68 -5.80
N GLU A 148 9.59 10.36 -5.76
CA GLU A 148 9.68 9.53 -6.96
C GLU A 148 8.31 9.35 -7.62
N THR A 149 7.97 10.23 -8.55
CA THR A 149 6.77 10.18 -9.39
C THR A 149 7.10 10.74 -10.77
N PRO A 150 6.52 10.24 -11.88
CA PRO A 150 6.76 10.79 -13.20
C PRO A 150 6.26 12.23 -13.32
N GLU A 151 6.89 13.00 -14.20
CA GLU A 151 6.42 14.31 -14.60
C GLU A 151 5.30 14.20 -15.64
N GLY A 152 4.39 15.18 -15.66
CA GLY A 152 3.33 15.27 -16.65
C GLY A 152 2.01 14.63 -16.22
N PRO A 153 1.21 14.06 -17.17
CA PRO A 153 -0.17 13.64 -16.88
C PRO A 153 -0.32 12.55 -15.81
N ASN A 154 0.74 11.81 -15.55
CA ASN A 154 0.76 10.70 -14.59
C ASN A 154 1.30 11.10 -13.21
N ILE A 155 1.61 12.37 -12.98
CA ILE A 155 2.12 12.85 -11.69
C ILE A 155 1.16 12.45 -10.55
N GLY A 156 1.70 11.91 -9.46
CA GLY A 156 0.94 11.46 -8.32
C GLY A 156 0.11 10.17 -8.52
N LEU A 157 -0.05 9.69 -9.77
CA LEU A 157 -0.78 8.45 -10.06
C LEU A 157 0.13 7.22 -10.16
N ILE A 158 1.41 7.45 -10.39
CA ILE A 158 2.43 6.41 -10.39
C ILE A 158 3.44 6.80 -9.33
N ASN A 159 3.55 5.97 -8.31
CA ASN A 159 4.40 6.20 -7.15
C ASN A 159 5.33 5.00 -6.94
N SER A 160 6.28 5.13 -6.04
CA SER A 160 7.20 4.06 -5.67
C SER A 160 7.08 3.72 -4.18
N LEU A 161 7.19 2.44 -3.87
CA LEU A 161 7.17 1.95 -2.49
C LEU A 161 8.43 2.45 -1.76
N ALA A 162 8.28 2.96 -0.55
CA ALA A 162 9.39 3.39 0.29
C ALA A 162 10.33 2.23 0.62
N THR A 163 11.58 2.55 0.95
CA THR A 163 12.67 1.57 1.08
C THR A 163 12.37 0.45 2.06
N TYR A 164 11.83 0.79 3.24
CA TYR A 164 11.55 -0.17 4.31
C TYR A 164 10.10 -0.67 4.33
N ALA A 165 9.24 -0.11 3.48
CA ALA A 165 7.84 -0.48 3.41
C ALA A 165 7.64 -1.89 2.84
N ARG A 166 6.62 -2.56 3.32
CA ARG A 166 6.16 -3.85 2.79
C ARG A 166 4.65 -3.85 2.63
N ILE A 167 4.14 -4.79 1.85
CA ILE A 167 2.70 -5.00 1.66
C ILE A 167 2.30 -6.23 2.47
N ASN A 168 1.25 -6.11 3.30
CA ASN A 168 0.75 -7.22 4.09
C ASN A 168 -0.14 -8.16 3.24
N GLU A 169 -0.61 -9.25 3.85
CA GLU A 169 -1.46 -10.26 3.19
C GLU A 169 -2.84 -9.73 2.76
N TYR A 170 -3.29 -8.61 3.34
CA TYR A 170 -4.54 -7.93 2.97
C TYR A 170 -4.36 -6.88 1.87
N GLY A 171 -3.12 -6.54 1.51
CA GLY A 171 -2.77 -5.54 0.50
C GLY A 171 -2.51 -4.14 1.04
N PHE A 172 -2.49 -3.92 2.36
CA PHE A 172 -2.14 -2.64 2.95
C PHE A 172 -0.62 -2.48 3.07
N ILE A 173 -0.16 -1.24 2.93
CA ILE A 173 1.26 -0.92 3.07
C ILE A 173 1.57 -0.71 4.55
N GLU A 174 2.58 -1.41 5.04
CA GLU A 174 3.09 -1.31 6.40
C GLU A 174 4.47 -0.65 6.42
N ALA A 175 4.71 0.15 7.45
CA ALA A 175 6.00 0.75 7.74
C ALA A 175 6.58 0.21 9.07
N PRO A 176 7.91 0.08 9.20
CA PRO A 176 8.54 -0.42 10.40
C PRO A 176 8.78 0.69 11.43
N TYR A 177 8.53 0.39 12.70
CA TYR A 177 8.78 1.27 13.83
C TYR A 177 9.47 0.51 14.96
N ARG A 178 10.34 1.18 15.71
CA ARG A 178 10.91 0.67 16.97
C ARG A 178 9.90 0.92 18.08
N VAL A 179 9.68 -0.09 18.92
CA VAL A 179 8.78 0.00 20.07
C VAL A 179 9.54 0.61 21.24
N LEU A 180 8.90 1.56 21.93
CA LEU A 180 9.39 2.07 23.20
C LEU A 180 8.89 1.19 24.35
N ASP A 181 9.79 0.83 25.27
CA ASP A 181 9.45 0.18 26.53
C ASP A 181 9.09 1.26 27.55
N LYS A 182 7.87 1.22 28.04
CA LYS A 182 7.30 2.12 29.06
C LYS A 182 7.25 1.48 30.46
N SER A 183 8.15 0.56 30.75
CA SER A 183 8.26 -0.03 32.09
C SER A 183 8.52 1.05 33.14
N ASP A 184 9.29 2.09 32.78
CA ASP A 184 9.38 3.35 33.51
C ASP A 184 8.62 4.44 32.76
N PRO A 185 7.45 4.90 33.23
CA PRO A 185 6.65 5.90 32.56
C PRO A 185 7.37 7.26 32.35
N GLU A 186 8.30 7.62 33.23
CA GLU A 186 9.01 8.90 33.12
C GLU A 186 10.19 8.87 32.16
N ASN A 187 10.74 7.66 31.90
CA ASN A 187 11.90 7.48 31.02
C ASN A 187 11.71 6.28 30.08
N PRO A 188 10.94 6.41 29.00
CA PRO A 188 10.77 5.35 28.02
C PRO A 188 12.10 5.02 27.34
N VAL A 189 12.31 3.74 27.05
CA VAL A 189 13.53 3.19 26.45
C VAL A 189 13.25 2.73 25.04
N VAL A 190 14.05 3.16 24.07
CA VAL A 190 13.99 2.67 22.69
C VAL A 190 14.50 1.24 22.63
N THR A 191 13.66 0.31 22.20
CA THR A 191 14.03 -1.10 22.07
C THR A 191 14.46 -1.44 20.63
N ASP A 192 15.19 -2.55 20.47
CA ASP A 192 15.51 -3.10 19.15
C ASP A 192 14.34 -3.86 18.51
N LYS A 193 13.21 -3.95 19.21
CA LYS A 193 12.01 -4.61 18.70
C LYS A 193 11.35 -3.75 17.64
N VAL A 194 11.34 -4.26 16.40
CA VAL A 194 10.66 -3.59 15.27
C VAL A 194 9.28 -4.21 15.05
N VAL A 195 8.27 -3.36 14.95
CA VAL A 195 6.91 -3.72 14.54
C VAL A 195 6.58 -3.07 13.22
N TYR A 196 5.78 -3.77 12.41
CA TYR A 196 5.25 -3.21 11.18
C TYR A 196 3.79 -2.84 11.41
N LEU A 197 3.44 -1.60 11.10
CA LEU A 197 2.10 -1.06 11.30
C LEU A 197 1.52 -0.54 10.01
N THR A 198 0.22 -0.77 9.83
CA THR A 198 -0.60 -0.12 8.79
C THR A 198 -0.86 1.34 9.16
N ALA A 199 -1.40 2.13 8.22
CA ALA A 199 -1.60 3.55 8.49
C ALA A 199 -2.67 3.82 9.57
N ASP A 200 -3.73 3.03 9.60
CA ASP A 200 -4.80 3.10 10.60
C ASP A 200 -4.34 2.67 12.00
N GLU A 201 -3.42 1.73 12.08
CA GLU A 201 -2.79 1.35 13.36
C GLU A 201 -1.85 2.44 13.88
N GLU A 202 -1.05 3.07 12.98
CA GLU A 202 -0.12 4.14 13.32
C GLU A 202 -0.83 5.36 13.88
N ASP A 203 -2.03 5.70 13.39
CA ASP A 203 -2.83 6.84 13.82
C ASP A 203 -3.16 6.86 15.33
N ASN A 204 -2.96 5.75 16.02
CA ASN A 204 -3.17 5.62 17.46
C ASN A 204 -1.91 5.90 18.28
N TYR A 205 -0.76 6.11 17.64
CA TYR A 205 0.53 6.22 18.31
C TYR A 205 1.23 7.54 18.02
N VAL A 206 1.97 8.04 19.01
CA VAL A 206 2.90 9.16 18.84
C VAL A 206 4.27 8.60 18.46
N VAL A 207 4.79 9.03 17.33
CA VAL A 207 6.02 8.49 16.74
C VAL A 207 7.14 9.53 16.79
N ALA A 208 8.26 9.18 17.45
CA ALA A 208 9.48 10.01 17.47
C ALA A 208 10.27 9.87 16.15
N GLN A 209 10.97 10.93 15.77
CA GLN A 209 11.86 10.91 14.60
C GLN A 209 13.13 10.08 14.87
N ALA A 210 13.65 9.44 13.82
CA ALA A 210 14.81 8.56 13.90
C ALA A 210 16.14 9.27 14.21
N ASN A 211 16.23 10.58 14.02
CA ASN A 211 17.44 11.39 14.25
C ASN A 211 17.52 11.99 15.64
N GLU A 212 16.54 11.76 16.49
CA GLU A 212 16.61 12.19 17.89
C GLU A 212 17.76 11.51 18.65
N PRO A 213 18.50 12.28 19.47
CA PRO A 213 19.63 11.73 20.21
C PRO A 213 19.15 10.78 21.30
N VAL A 214 19.72 9.58 21.30
CA VAL A 214 19.45 8.51 22.26
C VAL A 214 20.76 8.12 22.91
N ASP A 215 20.76 7.92 24.23
CA ASP A 215 21.92 7.48 25.01
C ASP A 215 22.27 6.00 24.72
N GLU A 216 23.42 5.53 25.24
CA GLU A 216 23.86 4.13 25.12
C GLU A 216 22.87 3.14 25.73
N ASP A 217 22.11 3.57 26.73
CA ASP A 217 21.07 2.78 27.40
C ASP A 217 19.71 2.81 26.70
N GLY A 218 19.58 3.57 25.61
CA GLY A 218 18.34 3.69 24.83
C GLY A 218 17.36 4.77 25.30
N HIS A 219 17.76 5.66 26.22
CA HIS A 219 16.91 6.76 26.69
C HIS A 219 17.05 8.01 25.83
N PHE A 220 15.97 8.76 25.65
CA PHE A 220 16.03 10.06 25.01
C PHE A 220 16.79 11.08 25.88
N VAL A 221 17.76 11.76 25.27
CA VAL A 221 18.56 12.79 25.94
C VAL A 221 17.71 14.02 26.26
N ASN A 222 16.83 14.39 25.35
CA ASN A 222 15.96 15.56 25.44
C ASN A 222 14.64 15.22 26.15
N THR A 223 14.10 16.17 26.91
CA THR A 223 12.78 16.06 27.53
C THR A 223 11.66 16.22 26.50
N HIS A 224 11.88 17.13 25.53
CA HIS A 224 10.99 17.34 24.37
C HIS A 224 11.65 16.74 23.16
N VAL A 225 10.92 15.93 22.44
CA VAL A 225 11.38 15.14 21.30
C VAL A 225 10.53 15.46 20.09
N SER A 226 11.17 15.70 18.96
CA SER A 226 10.46 15.93 17.71
C SER A 226 9.75 14.67 17.29
N GLY A 227 8.46 14.76 17.05
CA GLY A 227 7.61 13.63 16.69
C GLY A 227 6.43 14.04 15.82
N ARG A 228 5.63 13.05 15.48
CA ARG A 228 4.38 13.23 14.75
C ARG A 228 3.25 12.44 15.39
N PHE A 229 2.06 13.00 15.28
CA PHE A 229 0.81 12.32 15.60
C PHE A 229 -0.20 12.65 14.49
N ARG A 230 -0.53 11.68 13.66
CA ARG A 230 -1.32 11.88 12.43
C ARG A 230 -0.70 12.95 11.52
N GLU A 231 -1.43 14.05 11.25
CA GLU A 231 -0.96 15.20 10.46
C GLU A 231 -0.03 16.13 11.25
N ASP A 232 -0.16 16.19 12.57
CA ASP A 232 0.56 17.13 13.40
C ASP A 232 2.02 16.70 13.61
N THR A 233 2.94 17.60 13.26
CA THR A 233 4.36 17.45 13.53
C THR A 233 4.75 18.51 14.55
N SER A 234 5.11 18.10 15.76
CA SER A 234 5.46 18.99 16.86
C SER A 234 6.48 18.35 17.81
N GLU A 235 6.88 19.10 18.83
CA GLU A 235 7.66 18.56 19.94
C GLU A 235 6.71 17.97 20.99
N PHE A 236 6.95 16.71 21.33
CA PHE A 236 6.19 15.97 22.34
C PHE A 236 7.07 15.71 23.56
N ASP A 237 6.44 15.66 24.73
CA ASP A 237 7.12 15.14 25.92
C ASP A 237 7.46 13.66 25.72
N LYS A 238 8.70 13.26 26.10
CA LYS A 238 9.18 11.88 25.96
C LYS A 238 8.24 10.83 26.57
N VAL A 239 7.47 11.18 27.58
CA VAL A 239 6.49 10.30 28.26
C VAL A 239 5.33 9.90 27.35
N ASN A 240 4.98 10.77 26.41
CA ASN A 240 3.84 10.56 25.49
C ASN A 240 4.22 9.77 24.24
N LEU A 241 5.50 9.51 24.00
CA LEU A 241 5.98 8.78 22.85
C LEU A 241 5.67 7.29 22.97
N ASP A 242 5.27 6.66 21.89
CA ASP A 242 4.96 5.22 21.82
C ASP A 242 5.94 4.45 20.95
N LEU A 243 6.36 5.08 19.86
CA LEU A 243 7.19 4.47 18.82
C LEU A 243 8.30 5.43 18.40
N MET A 244 9.29 4.89 17.73
CA MET A 244 10.35 5.67 17.06
C MET A 244 10.58 5.14 15.64
N ASP A 245 10.84 6.03 14.69
CA ASP A 245 11.22 5.67 13.34
C ASP A 245 12.53 4.85 13.33
N VAL A 246 12.60 3.86 12.45
CA VAL A 246 13.80 3.00 12.33
C VAL A 246 14.97 3.76 11.71
N SER A 247 14.70 4.58 10.70
CA SER A 247 15.73 5.33 9.96
C SER A 247 15.11 6.52 9.22
N PRO A 248 15.83 7.65 9.09
CA PRO A 248 15.36 8.76 8.24
C PRO A 248 15.17 8.38 6.77
N LYS A 249 15.89 7.36 6.30
CA LYS A 249 15.79 6.85 4.91
C LYS A 249 14.49 6.12 4.62
N MET A 250 13.69 5.80 5.65
CA MET A 250 12.42 5.10 5.46
C MET A 250 11.37 5.91 4.69
N VAL A 251 11.54 7.24 4.62
CA VAL A 251 10.59 8.13 3.93
C VAL A 251 10.68 7.98 2.41
N PHE A 252 11.88 7.66 1.90
CA PHE A 252 12.20 7.71 0.49
C PHE A 252 12.25 6.31 -0.15
N SER A 253 12.05 6.29 -1.48
CA SER A 253 12.28 5.08 -2.30
C SER A 253 13.77 4.77 -2.44
N VAL A 254 14.07 3.60 -3.00
CA VAL A 254 15.45 3.16 -3.22
C VAL A 254 16.19 4.13 -4.14
N ALA A 255 15.59 4.54 -5.26
CA ALA A 255 16.22 5.48 -6.21
C ALA A 255 16.49 6.84 -5.57
N THR A 256 15.51 7.40 -4.87
CA THR A 256 15.66 8.68 -4.17
C THR A 256 16.73 8.62 -3.09
N SER A 257 16.84 7.51 -2.37
CA SER A 257 17.86 7.31 -1.34
C SER A 257 19.29 7.24 -1.87
N MET A 258 19.47 7.05 -3.19
CA MET A 258 20.79 7.04 -3.84
C MET A 258 21.27 8.44 -4.25
N ILE A 259 20.43 9.47 -4.16
CA ILE A 259 20.82 10.85 -4.47
C ILE A 259 21.71 11.37 -3.34
N PRO A 260 22.98 11.75 -3.64
CA PRO A 260 23.86 12.30 -2.62
C PRO A 260 23.40 13.69 -2.20
N PHE A 261 23.50 14.01 -0.90
CA PHE A 261 23.12 15.30 -0.31
C PHE A 261 21.67 15.71 -0.59
N LEU A 262 20.77 14.72 -0.61
CA LEU A 262 19.35 14.92 -0.90
C LEU A 262 18.70 15.98 0.02
N GLU A 263 19.13 16.06 1.27
CA GLU A 263 18.66 17.00 2.27
C GLU A 263 18.89 18.48 1.90
N ASN A 264 19.83 18.75 0.99
CA ASN A 264 20.16 20.09 0.51
C ASN A 264 19.55 20.41 -0.86
N ASP A 265 18.90 19.42 -1.50
CA ASP A 265 18.31 19.57 -2.82
C ASP A 265 16.85 20.05 -2.75
N ASP A 266 16.47 20.84 -3.76
CA ASP A 266 15.06 21.16 -3.97
C ASP A 266 14.27 19.93 -4.42
N ALA A 267 13.03 19.78 -3.91
CA ALA A 267 12.18 18.64 -4.19
C ALA A 267 11.91 18.42 -5.70
N ASN A 268 11.78 19.52 -6.47
CA ASN A 268 11.58 19.44 -7.92
C ASN A 268 12.80 18.83 -8.64
N ARG A 269 14.02 19.18 -8.19
CA ARG A 269 15.25 18.63 -8.76
C ARG A 269 15.49 17.20 -8.33
N ALA A 270 15.14 16.85 -7.08
CA ALA A 270 15.18 15.50 -6.58
C ALA A 270 14.20 14.58 -7.33
N LEU A 271 13.00 15.07 -7.69
CA LEU A 271 12.04 14.37 -8.53
C LEU A 271 12.63 14.04 -9.91
N MET A 272 13.26 15.02 -10.56
CA MET A 272 13.95 14.80 -11.84
C MET A 272 15.08 13.76 -11.69
N GLY A 273 15.91 13.89 -10.64
CA GLY A 273 17.03 12.99 -10.37
C GLY A 273 16.61 11.56 -10.08
N SER A 274 15.50 11.35 -9.38
CA SER A 274 14.99 10.01 -9.07
C SER A 274 14.42 9.27 -10.28
N ASN A 275 14.01 10.00 -11.33
CA ASN A 275 13.45 9.45 -12.57
C ASN A 275 14.51 9.23 -13.68
N MET A 276 15.71 9.76 -13.52
CA MET A 276 16.84 9.58 -14.46
C MET A 276 17.68 8.35 -14.09
#